data_b912d3db95f9ca69a83d83fac6772193
#
_entry.id   b912d3db95f9ca69a83d83fac6772193
#
_cell.length_a   1.000
_cell.length_b   1.000
_cell.length_c   1.000
_cell.angle_alpha   90.00
_cell.angle_beta   90.00
_cell.angle_gamma   90.00
#
_symmetry.space_group_name_H-M   'P 1'
#
loop_
_entity.id
_entity.type
_entity.pdbx_description
1 polymer ?
#
loop_
_entity_poly.entity_id
_entity_poly.type
_entity_poly.pdbx_seq_one_letter_code
_entity_poly.pdbx_strand_id
1 'polypeptide(L)'
;MLSVIVPTHESERILVRTLACLVPGATAGLVGDVILADGGSTDETAQIGDVAGCRFLEMPGPLGPRLGAAVDAAKGQWLLFIQAGAVLDSGWVAEVQPFIDRAPVEMAAIFTPAAPLSAQGSVLQAILALLRARRTSLSPGRGLLISKSLYRALGGYRDCAGTEADLLRRIGKRRLAILRTSIVVPALS
;
A
#
# COMPACT_ATOMS: atom_id res chain seq x y z
N MET A 1 6.58 -9.76 11.05
CA MET A 1 5.14 -9.48 11.14
C MET A 1 4.87 -8.16 10.43
N LEU A 2 3.87 -8.11 9.57
CA LEU A 2 3.46 -7.02 8.72
C LEU A 2 2.16 -6.40 9.23
N SER A 3 2.09 -5.08 9.35
CA SER A 3 0.83 -4.33 9.51
C SER A 3 0.46 -3.70 8.17
N VAL A 4 -0.79 -3.87 7.76
CA VAL A 4 -1.32 -3.23 6.56
C VAL A 4 -2.11 -1.99 6.97
N ILE A 5 -1.82 -0.86 6.35
CA ILE A 5 -2.50 0.42 6.59
C ILE A 5 -3.23 0.83 5.32
N VAL A 6 -4.53 0.98 5.44
CA VAL A 6 -5.43 1.35 4.34
C VAL A 6 -6.09 2.68 4.70
N PRO A 7 -5.72 3.79 4.04
CA PRO A 7 -6.49 5.02 4.17
C PRO A 7 -7.88 4.82 3.55
N THR A 8 -8.91 5.21 4.29
CA THR A 8 -10.30 5.11 3.87
C THR A 8 -11.02 6.46 4.00
N HIS A 9 -11.98 6.68 3.14
CA HIS A 9 -12.99 7.74 3.21
C HIS A 9 -14.08 7.40 2.20
N GLU A 10 -15.34 7.18 2.69
CA GLU A 10 -16.49 6.76 1.86
C GLU A 10 -16.12 5.56 0.95
N SER A 11 -15.56 4.50 1.54
CA SER A 11 -14.88 3.42 0.80
C SER A 11 -15.67 2.11 0.75
N GLU A 12 -16.93 2.07 1.17
CA GLU A 12 -17.76 0.86 1.27
C GLU A 12 -17.72 0.00 0.01
N ARG A 13 -17.82 0.63 -1.17
CA ARG A 13 -17.93 -0.08 -2.46
C ARG A 13 -16.65 -0.76 -2.91
N ILE A 14 -15.51 -0.29 -2.44
CA ILE A 14 -14.20 -0.72 -2.95
C ILE A 14 -13.34 -1.44 -1.91
N LEU A 15 -13.62 -1.23 -0.61
CA LEU A 15 -12.80 -1.75 0.48
C LEU A 15 -12.75 -3.28 0.52
N VAL A 16 -13.88 -3.96 0.26
CA VAL A 16 -13.97 -5.43 0.29
C VAL A 16 -12.94 -6.10 -0.62
N ARG A 17 -12.68 -5.53 -1.80
CA ARG A 17 -11.68 -6.08 -2.74
C ARG A 17 -10.27 -6.03 -2.17
N THR A 18 -9.94 -4.94 -1.48
CA THR A 18 -8.64 -4.78 -0.82
C THR A 18 -8.50 -5.78 0.33
N LEU A 19 -9.51 -5.89 1.18
CA LEU A 19 -9.47 -6.83 2.29
C LEU A 19 -9.39 -8.29 1.83
N ALA A 20 -10.13 -8.64 0.78
CA ALA A 20 -10.09 -9.99 0.19
C ALA A 20 -8.69 -10.37 -0.32
N CYS A 21 -7.95 -9.46 -0.97
CA CYS A 21 -6.61 -9.78 -1.45
C CYS A 21 -5.57 -9.92 -0.32
N LEU A 22 -5.88 -9.47 0.90
CA LEU A 22 -5.02 -9.61 2.07
C LEU A 22 -5.21 -10.94 2.81
N VAL A 23 -6.31 -11.65 2.58
CA VAL A 23 -6.62 -12.93 3.25
C VAL A 23 -5.49 -13.96 3.15
N PRO A 24 -4.85 -14.18 1.98
CA PRO A 24 -3.72 -15.11 1.90
C PRO A 24 -2.57 -14.74 2.84
N GLY A 25 -2.30 -13.46 3.02
CA GLY A 25 -1.25 -12.97 3.94
C GLY A 25 -1.60 -13.18 5.42
N ALA A 26 -2.87 -13.01 5.78
CA ALA A 26 -3.36 -13.30 7.12
C ALA A 26 -3.31 -14.80 7.42
N THR A 27 -3.75 -15.64 6.49
CA THR A 27 -3.71 -17.10 6.60
C THR A 27 -2.28 -17.64 6.70
N ALA A 28 -1.34 -17.05 5.99
CA ALA A 28 0.08 -17.39 6.06
C ALA A 28 0.78 -16.86 7.33
N GLY A 29 0.10 -16.11 8.20
CA GLY A 29 0.69 -15.50 9.39
C GLY A 29 1.65 -14.33 9.10
N LEU A 30 1.71 -13.86 7.84
CA LEU A 30 2.52 -12.71 7.45
C LEU A 30 1.88 -11.40 7.93
N VAL A 31 0.59 -11.22 7.68
CA VAL A 31 -0.19 -10.06 8.12
C VAL A 31 -0.65 -10.26 9.55
N GLY A 32 -0.18 -9.43 10.45
CA GLY A 32 -0.54 -9.47 11.87
C GLY A 32 -1.73 -8.58 12.24
N ASP A 33 -1.90 -7.48 11.53
CA ASP A 33 -3.03 -6.57 11.70
C ASP A 33 -3.29 -5.75 10.42
N VAL A 34 -4.55 -5.37 10.25
CA VAL A 34 -4.99 -4.43 9.21
C VAL A 34 -5.61 -3.24 9.90
N ILE A 35 -5.17 -2.04 9.55
CA ILE A 35 -5.63 -0.79 10.13
C ILE A 35 -6.28 0.06 9.04
N LEU A 36 -7.54 0.37 9.22
CA LEU A 36 -8.26 1.33 8.39
C LEU A 36 -8.07 2.72 9.01
N ALA A 37 -7.29 3.56 8.31
CA ALA A 37 -7.06 4.94 8.72
C ALA A 37 -8.12 5.83 8.07
N ASP A 38 -9.23 6.02 8.78
CA ASP A 38 -10.45 6.61 8.21
C ASP A 38 -10.51 8.13 8.34
N GLY A 39 -11.01 8.76 7.31
CA GLY A 39 -11.13 10.22 7.19
C GLY A 39 -12.47 10.80 7.65
N GLY A 40 -13.28 10.04 8.38
CA GLY A 40 -14.63 10.42 8.80
C GLY A 40 -15.68 9.94 7.79
N SER A 41 -15.65 8.64 7.44
CA SER A 41 -16.68 8.01 6.61
C SER A 41 -18.03 7.98 7.32
N THR A 42 -19.09 8.22 6.57
CA THR A 42 -20.49 8.13 7.03
C THR A 42 -21.22 6.93 6.42
N ASP A 43 -20.59 6.27 5.45
CA ASP A 43 -21.06 5.04 4.81
C ASP A 43 -20.76 3.77 5.64
N GLU A 44 -20.93 2.59 5.07
CA GLU A 44 -20.70 1.31 5.74
C GLU A 44 -19.20 0.92 5.87
N THR A 45 -18.26 1.83 5.59
CA THR A 45 -16.81 1.56 5.68
C THR A 45 -16.40 1.01 7.04
N ALA A 46 -16.89 1.59 8.14
CA ALA A 46 -16.58 1.14 9.49
C ALA A 46 -17.10 -0.27 9.77
N GLN A 47 -18.34 -0.57 9.36
CA GLN A 47 -18.98 -1.87 9.55
C GLN A 47 -18.25 -2.97 8.76
N ILE A 48 -17.84 -2.69 7.52
CA ILE A 48 -17.04 -3.61 6.70
C ILE A 48 -15.72 -3.92 7.39
N GLY A 49 -15.06 -2.90 7.95
CA GLY A 49 -13.81 -3.07 8.70
C GLY A 49 -13.97 -3.94 9.93
N ASP A 50 -15.02 -3.75 10.71
CA ASP A 50 -15.32 -4.52 11.91
C ASP A 50 -15.58 -6.00 11.59
N VAL A 51 -16.43 -6.28 10.62
CA VAL A 51 -16.72 -7.65 10.15
C VAL A 51 -15.46 -8.36 9.64
N ALA A 52 -14.54 -7.63 9.01
CA ALA A 52 -13.27 -8.18 8.53
C ALA A 52 -12.20 -8.30 9.62
N GLY A 53 -12.48 -7.90 10.87
CA GLY A 53 -11.53 -7.92 11.97
C GLY A 53 -10.41 -6.88 11.87
N CYS A 54 -10.64 -5.81 11.12
CA CYS A 54 -9.70 -4.71 11.01
C CYS A 54 -9.78 -3.78 12.23
N ARG A 55 -8.68 -3.10 12.52
CA ARG A 55 -8.72 -2.00 13.46
C ARG A 55 -9.14 -0.73 12.74
N PHE A 56 -10.23 -0.16 13.15
CA PHE A 56 -10.74 1.10 12.61
C PHE A 56 -10.24 2.28 13.44
N LEU A 57 -9.57 3.24 12.78
CA LEU A 57 -9.09 4.49 13.39
C LEU A 57 -9.72 5.66 12.64
N GLU A 58 -10.75 6.23 13.23
CA GLU A 58 -11.38 7.44 12.72
C GLU A 58 -10.55 8.66 13.13
N MET A 59 -10.09 9.40 12.13
CA MET A 59 -9.38 10.66 12.33
C MET A 59 -9.67 11.58 11.14
N PRO A 60 -10.73 12.39 11.21
CA PRO A 60 -11.00 13.42 10.22
C PRO A 60 -9.82 14.38 10.08
N GLY A 61 -9.57 14.84 8.86
CA GLY A 61 -8.48 15.79 8.60
C GLY A 61 -7.42 15.28 7.62
N PRO A 62 -6.22 15.87 7.67
CA PRO A 62 -5.19 15.60 6.69
C PRO A 62 -4.68 14.16 6.69
N LEU A 63 -4.29 13.65 5.52
CA LEU A 63 -3.85 12.27 5.34
C LEU A 63 -2.56 11.93 6.12
N GLY A 64 -1.59 12.84 6.15
CA GLY A 64 -0.29 12.60 6.80
C GLY A 64 -0.39 12.27 8.27
N PRO A 65 -1.00 13.12 9.12
CA PRO A 65 -1.24 12.84 10.54
C PRO A 65 -2.05 11.57 10.77
N ARG A 66 -3.08 11.31 9.95
CA ARG A 66 -3.92 10.12 10.02
C ARG A 66 -3.12 8.85 9.81
N LEU A 67 -2.27 8.81 8.77
CA LEU A 67 -1.37 7.67 8.53
C LEU A 67 -0.32 7.54 9.63
N GLY A 68 0.16 8.65 10.19
CA GLY A 68 1.06 8.64 11.35
C GLY A 68 0.45 7.94 12.56
N ALA A 69 -0.79 8.28 12.91
CA ALA A 69 -1.53 7.63 14.00
C ALA A 69 -1.73 6.13 13.75
N ALA A 70 -2.04 5.74 12.50
CA ALA A 70 -2.14 4.33 12.12
C ALA A 70 -0.80 3.59 12.28
N VAL A 71 0.33 4.22 11.93
CA VAL A 71 1.66 3.65 12.15
C VAL A 71 1.96 3.46 13.63
N ASP A 72 1.57 4.40 14.48
CA ASP A 72 1.79 4.27 15.92
C ASP A 72 0.96 3.12 16.51
N ALA A 73 -0.26 2.92 16.04
CA ALA A 73 -1.14 1.81 16.42
C ALA A 73 -0.71 0.45 15.84
N ALA A 74 0.09 0.42 14.78
CA ALA A 74 0.54 -0.79 14.10
C ALA A 74 1.41 -1.67 14.99
N LYS A 75 1.15 -2.97 15.00
CA LYS A 75 1.91 -3.98 15.78
C LYS A 75 3.14 -4.48 15.04
N GLY A 76 3.12 -4.47 13.70
CA GLY A 76 4.18 -4.98 12.85
C GLY A 76 5.41 -4.09 12.81
N GLN A 77 6.57 -4.71 12.62
CA GLN A 77 7.83 -3.99 12.33
C GLN A 77 7.92 -3.53 10.88
N TRP A 78 7.14 -4.16 10.00
CA TRP A 78 6.98 -3.78 8.61
C TRP A 78 5.57 -3.24 8.39
N LEU A 79 5.47 -2.25 7.53
CA LEU A 79 4.25 -1.54 7.18
C LEU A 79 4.01 -1.68 5.68
N LEU A 80 2.78 -2.00 5.32
CA LEU A 80 2.32 -1.98 3.94
C LEU A 80 1.20 -0.94 3.80
N PHE A 81 1.48 0.13 3.09
CA PHE A 81 0.47 1.13 2.74
C PHE A 81 -0.14 0.79 1.38
N ILE A 82 -1.44 0.61 1.33
CA ILE A 82 -2.21 0.40 0.09
C ILE A 82 -3.49 1.22 0.14
N GLN A 83 -3.96 1.71 -1.00
CA GLN A 83 -5.21 2.46 -1.09
C GLN A 83 -6.42 1.52 -1.01
N ALA A 84 -7.56 2.02 -0.51
CA ALA A 84 -8.83 1.33 -0.64
C ALA A 84 -9.15 1.09 -2.12
N GLY A 85 -9.63 -0.11 -2.44
CA GLY A 85 -9.85 -0.56 -3.81
C GLY A 85 -8.63 -1.17 -4.51
N ALA A 86 -7.43 -0.99 -3.97
CA ALA A 86 -6.23 -1.63 -4.52
C ALA A 86 -6.28 -3.15 -4.31
N VAL A 87 -5.84 -3.90 -5.31
CA VAL A 87 -5.80 -5.36 -5.30
C VAL A 87 -4.40 -5.83 -5.66
N LEU A 88 -3.78 -6.59 -4.77
CA LEU A 88 -2.52 -7.27 -5.00
C LEU A 88 -2.75 -8.59 -5.74
N ASP A 89 -1.85 -8.94 -6.65
CA ASP A 89 -1.81 -10.24 -7.31
C ASP A 89 -1.68 -11.37 -6.28
N SER A 90 -2.24 -12.55 -6.55
CA SER A 90 -2.26 -13.70 -5.64
C SER A 90 -0.89 -14.17 -5.16
N GLY A 91 0.18 -13.90 -5.90
CA GLY A 91 1.56 -14.24 -5.56
C GLY A 91 2.26 -13.29 -4.57
N TRP A 92 1.61 -12.24 -4.11
CA TRP A 92 2.26 -11.19 -3.31
C TRP A 92 2.91 -11.70 -2.00
N VAL A 93 2.31 -12.69 -1.35
CA VAL A 93 2.86 -13.27 -0.10
C VAL A 93 4.21 -13.94 -0.36
N ALA A 94 4.32 -14.70 -1.45
CA ALA A 94 5.53 -15.42 -1.82
C ALA A 94 6.72 -14.50 -2.15
N GLU A 95 6.45 -13.24 -2.46
CA GLU A 95 7.49 -12.24 -2.74
C GLU A 95 7.77 -11.33 -1.54
N VAL A 96 6.72 -10.91 -0.82
CA VAL A 96 6.85 -10.01 0.34
C VAL A 96 7.49 -10.72 1.54
N GLN A 97 7.15 -11.97 1.82
CA GLN A 97 7.72 -12.71 2.95
C GLN A 97 9.25 -12.81 2.84
N PRO A 98 9.85 -13.31 1.74
CA PRO A 98 11.29 -13.35 1.61
C PRO A 98 11.97 -11.97 1.60
N PHE A 99 11.26 -10.94 1.11
CA PHE A 99 11.77 -9.57 1.19
C PHE A 99 11.89 -9.11 2.65
N ILE A 100 10.85 -9.29 3.45
CA ILE A 100 10.85 -8.93 4.88
C ILE A 100 11.92 -9.70 5.66
N ASP A 101 12.13 -10.97 5.33
CA ASP A 101 13.08 -11.84 6.05
C ASP A 101 14.55 -11.52 5.73
N ARG A 102 14.84 -10.98 4.55
CA ARG A 102 16.22 -10.82 4.06
C ARG A 102 16.64 -9.38 3.84
N ALA A 103 15.68 -8.47 3.59
CA ALA A 103 16.03 -7.09 3.30
C ALA A 103 16.52 -6.35 4.56
N PRO A 104 17.56 -5.51 4.42
CA PRO A 104 17.93 -4.59 5.49
C PRO A 104 16.74 -3.68 5.86
N VAL A 105 16.65 -3.33 7.12
CA VAL A 105 15.54 -2.47 7.63
C VAL A 105 15.52 -1.07 7.02
N GLU A 106 16.61 -0.66 6.37
CA GLU A 106 16.73 0.60 5.63
C GLU A 106 16.18 0.52 4.21
N MET A 107 15.72 -0.66 3.78
CA MET A 107 15.11 -0.85 2.47
C MET A 107 13.60 -0.69 2.53
N ALA A 108 13.04 -0.25 1.42
CA ALA A 108 11.61 -0.21 1.16
C ALA A 108 11.33 -0.86 -0.21
N ALA A 109 10.09 -1.22 -0.46
CA ALA A 109 9.68 -1.76 -1.75
C ALA A 109 8.34 -1.18 -2.20
N ILE A 110 8.14 -1.16 -3.52
CA ILE A 110 6.87 -0.84 -4.17
C ILE A 110 6.51 -1.95 -5.15
N PHE A 111 5.21 -2.12 -5.38
CA PHE A 111 4.71 -3.11 -6.32
C PHE A 111 4.76 -2.61 -7.77
N THR A 112 4.79 -3.54 -8.71
CA THR A 112 4.66 -3.22 -10.14
C THR A 112 3.22 -2.85 -10.44
N PRO A 113 2.91 -1.73 -11.12
CA PRO A 113 1.54 -1.45 -11.54
C PRO A 113 1.10 -2.51 -12.54
N ALA A 114 -0.14 -3.02 -12.38
CA ALA A 114 -0.71 -3.92 -13.36
C ALA A 114 -0.83 -3.22 -14.72
N ALA A 115 -0.51 -3.94 -15.78
CA ALA A 115 -0.73 -3.42 -17.14
C ALA A 115 -2.23 -3.20 -17.35
N PRO A 116 -2.65 -2.07 -17.96
CA PRO A 116 -4.05 -1.88 -18.28
C PRO A 116 -4.53 -2.99 -19.21
N LEU A 117 -5.65 -3.62 -18.87
CA LEU A 117 -6.29 -4.71 -19.65
C LEU A 117 -6.66 -4.29 -21.09
N SER A 118 -6.64 -3.00 -21.41
CA SER A 118 -6.92 -2.44 -22.73
C SER A 118 -5.74 -2.46 -23.70
N ALA A 119 -4.60 -3.05 -23.33
CA ALA A 119 -3.46 -3.20 -24.25
C ALA A 119 -3.68 -4.34 -25.28
N GLN A 120 -4.75 -4.27 -26.04
CA GLN A 120 -4.83 -4.86 -27.39
C GLN A 120 -3.97 -4.02 -28.35
N GLY A 121 -2.75 -3.78 -27.98
CA GLY A 121 -1.79 -3.00 -28.74
C GLY A 121 -0.54 -3.82 -29.00
N SER A 122 0.14 -3.54 -30.11
CA SER A 122 1.31 -4.27 -30.60
C SER A 122 2.34 -4.52 -29.48
N VAL A 123 3.14 -5.58 -29.62
CA VAL A 123 4.27 -5.93 -28.73
C VAL A 123 5.13 -4.71 -28.40
N LEU A 124 5.26 -3.75 -29.32
CA LEU A 124 5.98 -2.49 -29.15
C LEU A 124 5.35 -1.59 -28.10
N GLN A 125 4.00 -1.54 -28.00
CA GLN A 125 3.31 -0.75 -26.96
C GLN A 125 3.48 -1.39 -25.58
N ALA A 126 3.50 -2.72 -25.49
CA ALA A 126 3.79 -3.43 -24.25
C ALA A 126 5.24 -3.18 -23.79
N ILE A 127 6.22 -3.19 -24.69
CA ILE A 127 7.62 -2.86 -24.38
C ILE A 127 7.76 -1.41 -23.95
N LEU A 128 7.10 -0.46 -24.64
CA LEU A 128 7.09 0.95 -24.27
C LEU A 128 6.40 1.19 -22.92
N ALA A 129 5.32 0.47 -22.61
CA ALA A 129 4.66 0.52 -21.31
C ALA A 129 5.58 0.01 -20.19
N LEU A 130 6.29 -1.10 -20.42
CA LEU A 130 7.30 -1.63 -19.50
C LEU A 130 8.47 -0.66 -19.26
N LEU A 131 8.96 -0.01 -20.33
CA LEU A 131 10.02 0.99 -20.23
C LEU A 131 9.55 2.27 -19.51
N ARG A 132 8.31 2.69 -19.76
CA ARG A 132 7.68 3.81 -19.02
C ARG A 132 7.44 3.46 -17.55
N ALA A 133 6.96 2.26 -17.24
CA ALA A 133 6.79 1.78 -15.86
C ALA A 133 8.10 1.78 -15.08
N ARG A 134 9.23 1.48 -15.73
CA ARG A 134 10.57 1.59 -15.12
C ARG A 134 11.02 3.05 -14.89
N ARG A 135 10.59 3.99 -15.75
CA ARG A 135 10.92 5.42 -15.61
C ARG A 135 10.04 6.16 -14.60
N THR A 136 8.80 5.68 -14.36
CA THR A 136 7.85 6.27 -13.40
C THR A 136 7.91 5.61 -12.02
N SER A 137 9.11 5.23 -11.55
CA SER A 137 9.31 4.50 -10.29
C SER A 137 8.87 5.25 -9.02
N LEU A 138 8.31 6.44 -9.14
CA LEU A 138 7.84 7.28 -8.03
C LEU A 138 6.35 7.67 -8.16
N SER A 139 5.55 6.89 -8.93
CA SER A 139 4.11 7.18 -9.06
C SER A 139 3.35 6.78 -7.79
N PRO A 140 2.46 7.63 -7.28
CA PRO A 140 1.56 7.30 -6.17
C PRO A 140 0.67 6.10 -6.46
N GLY A 141 0.22 5.41 -5.41
CA GLY A 141 -0.75 4.32 -5.52
C GLY A 141 -0.16 2.93 -5.81
N ARG A 142 1.16 2.78 -5.83
CA ARG A 142 1.81 1.48 -6.12
C ARG A 142 1.94 0.56 -4.90
N GLY A 143 1.37 0.95 -3.77
CA GLY A 143 1.63 0.28 -2.50
C GLY A 143 3.08 0.48 -2.03
N LEU A 144 3.26 0.77 -0.76
CA LEU A 144 4.58 0.98 -0.17
C LEU A 144 4.80 0.00 0.98
N LEU A 145 5.77 -0.88 0.82
CA LEU A 145 6.29 -1.75 1.87
C LEU A 145 7.54 -1.10 2.47
N ILE A 146 7.54 -0.82 3.76
CA ILE A 146 8.62 -0.11 4.44
C ILE A 146 8.74 -0.57 5.90
N SER A 147 9.94 -0.61 6.46
CA SER A 147 10.09 -0.86 7.89
C SER A 147 9.58 0.32 8.71
N LYS A 148 9.01 0.03 9.88
CA LYS A 148 8.52 1.07 10.81
C LYS A 148 9.65 2.00 11.27
N SER A 149 10.86 1.46 11.41
CA SER A 149 12.06 2.22 11.76
C SER A 149 12.46 3.21 10.67
N LEU A 150 12.53 2.77 9.41
CA LEU A 150 12.84 3.64 8.28
C LEU A 150 11.76 4.71 8.07
N TYR A 151 10.49 4.33 8.17
CA TYR A 151 9.37 5.27 8.08
C TYR A 151 9.52 6.41 9.10
N ARG A 152 9.80 6.07 10.36
CA ARG A 152 10.02 7.05 11.44
C ARG A 152 11.27 7.88 11.23
N ALA A 153 12.38 7.28 10.84
CA ALA A 153 13.64 7.98 10.57
C ALA A 153 13.52 9.01 9.45
N LEU A 154 12.64 8.76 8.48
CA LEU A 154 12.34 9.69 7.39
C LEU A 154 11.28 10.75 7.77
N GLY A 155 10.70 10.70 8.97
CA GLY A 155 9.64 11.62 9.41
C GLY A 155 8.28 11.33 8.79
N GLY A 156 8.05 10.11 8.32
CA GLY A 156 6.75 9.61 7.87
C GLY A 156 6.10 10.38 6.71
N TYR A 157 4.81 10.18 6.53
CA TYR A 157 4.00 10.98 5.61
C TYR A 157 3.82 12.39 6.17
N ARG A 158 4.06 13.39 5.34
CA ARG A 158 3.87 14.81 5.67
C ARG A 158 2.58 15.32 5.05
N ASP A 159 2.01 16.32 5.69
CA ASP A 159 0.82 16.99 5.14
C ASP A 159 1.23 17.99 4.06
N CYS A 160 1.42 17.49 2.86
CA CYS A 160 1.77 18.28 1.68
C CYS A 160 1.14 17.71 0.41
N ALA A 161 0.99 18.53 -0.60
CA ALA A 161 0.54 18.08 -1.91
C ALA A 161 1.52 17.00 -2.45
N GLY A 162 0.98 15.81 -2.80
CA GLY A 162 1.80 14.68 -3.24
C GLY A 162 2.53 13.94 -2.11
N THR A 163 1.91 13.81 -0.96
CA THR A 163 2.38 13.16 0.28
C THR A 163 3.14 11.84 0.03
N GLU A 164 2.64 10.97 -0.83
CA GLU A 164 3.30 9.69 -1.16
C GLU A 164 4.57 9.90 -1.98
N ALA A 165 4.52 10.77 -2.99
CA ALA A 165 5.68 11.08 -3.83
C ALA A 165 6.81 11.76 -3.03
N ASP A 166 6.47 12.55 -2.02
CA ASP A 166 7.44 13.16 -1.12
C ASP A 166 8.17 12.10 -0.28
N LEU A 167 7.44 11.16 0.31
CA LEU A 167 8.05 10.06 1.08
C LEU A 167 8.94 9.19 0.17
N LEU A 168 8.48 8.81 -1.02
CA LEU A 168 9.27 8.02 -1.98
C LEU A 168 10.56 8.76 -2.38
N ARG A 169 10.52 10.09 -2.54
CA ARG A 169 11.71 10.91 -2.83
C ARG A 169 12.71 10.87 -1.66
N ARG A 170 12.23 10.93 -0.41
CA ARG A 170 13.08 10.84 0.80
C ARG A 170 13.67 9.45 1.00
N ILE A 171 12.97 8.37 0.63
CA ILE A 171 13.51 7.02 0.61
C ILE A 171 14.69 6.95 -0.37
N GLY A 172 14.50 7.51 -1.55
CA GLY A 172 15.52 7.52 -2.60
C GLY A 172 15.67 6.20 -3.34
N LYS A 173 16.14 6.25 -4.58
CA LYS A 173 16.19 5.09 -5.49
C LYS A 173 17.09 3.94 -4.98
N ARG A 174 18.13 4.23 -4.18
CA ARG A 174 19.06 3.22 -3.66
C ARG A 174 18.44 2.33 -2.59
N ARG A 175 17.43 2.81 -1.88
CA ARG A 175 16.73 2.08 -0.81
C ARG A 175 15.38 1.50 -1.26
N LEU A 176 14.99 1.74 -2.52
CA LEU A 176 13.69 1.36 -3.05
C LEU A 176 13.84 0.18 -4.01
N ALA A 177 13.33 -0.98 -3.61
CA ALA A 177 13.17 -2.15 -4.46
C ALA A 177 11.84 -2.10 -5.22
N ILE A 178 11.77 -2.79 -6.35
CA ILE A 178 10.52 -2.97 -7.11
C ILE A 178 10.17 -4.45 -7.07
N LEU A 179 9.03 -4.78 -6.47
CA LEU A 179 8.48 -6.12 -6.44
C LEU A 179 7.86 -6.45 -7.81
N ARG A 180 7.96 -7.71 -8.22
CA ARG A 180 7.41 -8.21 -9.49
C ARG A 180 5.90 -8.35 -9.43
N THR A 181 5.39 -8.68 -8.25
CA THR A 181 3.96 -8.76 -7.98
C THR A 181 3.26 -7.48 -8.41
N SER A 182 2.18 -7.65 -9.15
CA SER A 182 1.41 -6.51 -9.62
C SER A 182 0.40 -6.02 -8.60
N ILE A 183 0.10 -4.72 -8.68
CA ILE A 183 -0.99 -4.08 -7.96
C ILE A 183 -1.91 -3.37 -8.96
N VAL A 184 -3.19 -3.65 -8.86
CA VAL A 184 -4.25 -2.92 -9.56
C VAL A 184 -4.76 -1.84 -8.62
N VAL A 185 -4.73 -0.60 -9.06
CA VAL A 185 -5.30 0.53 -8.30
C VAL A 185 -6.50 1.03 -9.07
N PRO A 186 -7.66 1.23 -8.42
CA PRO A 186 -8.82 1.78 -9.10
C PRO A 186 -8.48 3.18 -9.64
N ALA A 187 -8.97 3.50 -10.83
CA ALA A 187 -8.93 4.87 -11.32
C ALA A 187 -9.76 5.73 -10.34
N LEU A 188 -9.18 6.82 -9.88
CA LEU A 188 -9.91 7.83 -9.12
C LEU A 188 -10.98 8.39 -10.06
N SER A 189 -12.24 8.08 -9.79
CA SER A 189 -13.42 8.67 -10.46
C SER A 189 -13.78 10.01 -9.83
#